data_1cbe2ac73288cbe8fd7c676bb33af004
#
_entry.id   1cbe2ac73288cbe8fd7c676bb33af004
#
_cell.length_a   1.000
_cell.length_b   1.000
_cell.length_c   1.000
_cell.angle_alpha   90.00
_cell.angle_beta   90.00
_cell.angle_gamma   90.00
#
_symmetry.space_group_name_H-M   'P 1'
#
loop_
_entity.id
_entity.type
_entity.pdbx_description
1 polymer ?
#
loop_
_entity_poly.entity_id
_entity_poly.type
_entity_poly.pdbx_seq_one_letter_code
_entity_poly.pdbx_strand_id
1 'polypeptide(L)'
;MKSILFLIAGLAVLPVSGKEPTIKTEIVTVALDDLVTGLYFHNGKDISIFQANPTGLGEPLKYEGPRRFALRKSEAEFSQTPPLPAPFASVMLPQDANRVLVICSKAANDKVRLVAYDIGSSKIKEGDYRVFNFSRTPVSPILGEAKFAIKSGSDRVVSHHSWKDEVLELDVDLAIIRDGKAKRVYSSQWGHRPGRRNFIFLFDGAQEFSPLRICRFFDVMPAPAAVTAQR
;
A
#
# COMPACT_ATOMS: atom_id res chain seq x y z
N MET A 1 65.57 14.59 13.59
CA MET A 1 64.24 15.00 13.19
C MET A 1 63.91 14.24 11.89
N LYS A 2 63.02 13.27 11.93
CA LYS A 2 62.61 12.46 10.77
C LYS A 2 61.19 12.92 10.43
N SER A 3 60.99 13.57 9.30
CA SER A 3 59.69 13.99 8.78
C SER A 3 59.02 12.79 8.09
N ILE A 4 57.86 12.41 8.57
CA ILE A 4 56.99 11.38 7.96
C ILE A 4 55.99 12.10 7.07
N LEU A 5 56.10 11.87 5.75
CA LEU A 5 55.21 12.38 4.75
C LEU A 5 54.01 11.44 4.67
N PHE A 6 52.80 11.90 5.08
CA PHE A 6 51.55 11.17 4.93
C PHE A 6 51.02 11.41 3.51
N LEU A 7 50.98 10.37 2.69
CA LEU A 7 50.38 10.35 1.37
C LEU A 7 48.88 10.02 1.56
N ILE A 8 48.01 11.02 1.41
CA ILE A 8 46.54 10.83 1.41
C ILE A 8 46.15 10.42 -0.02
N ALA A 9 45.89 9.10 -0.18
CA ALA A 9 45.30 8.60 -1.42
C ALA A 9 43.79 8.94 -1.42
N GLY A 10 43.42 9.96 -2.20
CA GLY A 10 42.00 10.30 -2.42
C GLY A 10 41.30 9.19 -3.23
N LEU A 11 40.42 8.44 -2.61
CA LEU A 11 39.49 7.57 -3.35
C LEU A 11 38.49 8.44 -4.12
N ALA A 12 38.68 8.55 -5.42
CA ALA A 12 37.66 9.09 -6.31
C ALA A 12 36.50 8.13 -6.40
N VAL A 13 35.38 8.45 -5.73
CA VAL A 13 34.11 7.75 -5.90
C VAL A 13 33.56 8.14 -7.26
N LEU A 14 33.73 7.28 -8.25
CA LEU A 14 33.11 7.45 -9.55
C LEU A 14 31.58 7.31 -9.37
N PRO A 15 30.77 8.25 -9.89
CA PRO A 15 29.32 8.08 -9.88
C PRO A 15 28.97 6.88 -10.77
N VAL A 16 28.50 5.81 -10.15
CA VAL A 16 27.91 4.69 -10.88
C VAL A 16 26.60 5.19 -11.49
N SER A 17 26.64 5.63 -12.73
CA SER A 17 25.47 5.94 -13.54
C SER A 17 24.79 4.64 -13.98
N GLY A 18 24.30 3.88 -13.01
CA GLY A 18 23.48 2.71 -13.26
C GLY A 18 22.06 3.16 -13.59
N LYS A 19 21.56 2.77 -14.77
CA LYS A 19 20.15 2.92 -15.13
C LYS A 19 19.33 2.25 -14.02
N GLU A 20 18.43 2.99 -13.36
CA GLU A 20 17.56 2.43 -12.32
C GLU A 20 16.81 1.20 -12.89
N PRO A 21 16.76 0.07 -12.16
CA PRO A 21 16.09 -1.11 -12.66
C PRO A 21 14.61 -0.81 -12.92
N THR A 22 14.16 -1.16 -14.11
CA THR A 22 12.76 -1.04 -14.51
C THR A 22 11.97 -2.21 -13.96
N ILE A 23 10.80 -1.93 -13.39
CA ILE A 23 9.84 -2.95 -12.95
C ILE A 23 8.58 -2.89 -13.80
N LYS A 24 7.89 -4.02 -13.90
CA LYS A 24 6.61 -4.15 -14.56
C LYS A 24 5.58 -4.69 -13.57
N THR A 25 4.53 -3.91 -13.30
CA THR A 25 3.54 -4.22 -12.28
C THR A 25 2.20 -3.57 -12.57
N GLU A 26 1.13 -4.03 -11.93
CA GLU A 26 -0.13 -3.32 -11.83
C GLU A 26 -0.16 -2.51 -10.53
N ILE A 27 -0.53 -1.24 -10.61
CA ILE A 27 -0.71 -0.37 -9.44
C ILE A 27 -2.20 -0.16 -9.21
N VAL A 28 -2.65 -0.50 -8.01
CA VAL A 28 -3.98 -0.18 -7.47
C VAL A 28 -3.82 0.92 -6.43
N THR A 29 -4.65 1.94 -6.47
CA THR A 29 -4.53 3.12 -5.61
C THR A 29 -5.67 3.20 -4.61
N VAL A 30 -5.43 3.79 -3.45
CA VAL A 30 -6.45 4.18 -2.49
C VAL A 30 -6.01 5.43 -1.72
N ALA A 31 -6.94 6.33 -1.45
CA ALA A 31 -6.70 7.44 -0.55
C ALA A 31 -7.32 7.14 0.83
N LEU A 32 -6.65 7.55 1.90
CA LEU A 32 -7.12 7.31 3.27
C LEU A 32 -7.95 8.47 3.81
N ASP A 33 -7.79 9.65 3.23
CA ASP A 33 -8.43 10.88 3.70
C ASP A 33 -9.35 11.44 2.61
N ASP A 34 -8.83 12.25 1.70
CA ASP A 34 -9.59 12.86 0.63
C ASP A 34 -9.13 12.36 -0.75
N LEU A 35 -9.93 12.62 -1.76
CA LEU A 35 -9.57 12.36 -3.15
C LEU A 35 -8.21 13.00 -3.48
N VAL A 36 -7.30 12.20 -4.00
CA VAL A 36 -6.02 12.66 -4.56
C VAL A 36 -6.12 12.62 -6.07
N THR A 37 -6.04 13.78 -6.72
CA THR A 37 -6.08 13.93 -8.18
C THR A 37 -5.26 15.13 -8.60
N GLY A 38 -5.12 15.39 -9.92
CA GLY A 38 -4.34 16.51 -10.46
C GLY A 38 -2.83 16.32 -10.32
N LEU A 39 -2.38 15.09 -10.10
CA LEU A 39 -0.99 14.70 -10.13
C LEU A 39 -0.75 13.80 -11.34
N TYR A 40 0.49 13.76 -11.79
CA TYR A 40 0.89 13.05 -13.00
C TYR A 40 2.01 12.08 -12.69
N PHE A 41 2.04 10.97 -13.41
CA PHE A 41 3.14 10.01 -13.38
C PHE A 41 3.45 9.49 -14.78
N HIS A 42 4.68 9.03 -14.98
CA HIS A 42 5.09 8.38 -16.22
C HIS A 42 4.97 6.86 -16.05
N ASN A 43 4.14 6.22 -16.88
CA ASN A 43 3.86 4.78 -16.77
C ASN A 43 4.87 3.89 -17.52
N GLY A 44 5.92 4.48 -18.08
CA GLY A 44 6.94 3.84 -18.91
C GLY A 44 6.81 4.17 -20.40
N LYS A 45 5.62 4.54 -20.85
CA LYS A 45 5.33 4.95 -22.23
C LYS A 45 4.81 6.38 -22.28
N ASP A 46 3.78 6.65 -21.51
CA ASP A 46 3.03 7.89 -21.55
C ASP A 46 2.96 8.52 -20.16
N ILE A 47 2.64 9.81 -20.13
CA ILE A 47 2.28 10.51 -18.90
C ILE A 47 0.77 10.28 -18.67
N SER A 48 0.44 9.92 -17.45
CA SER A 48 -0.93 9.62 -17.05
C SER A 48 -1.32 10.41 -15.81
N ILE A 49 -2.61 10.73 -15.68
CA ILE A 49 -3.15 11.35 -14.47
C ILE A 49 -3.22 10.30 -13.37
N PHE A 50 -2.74 10.67 -12.20
CA PHE A 50 -2.85 9.86 -10.99
C PHE A 50 -4.14 10.21 -10.26
N GLN A 51 -4.87 9.16 -9.85
CA GLN A 51 -6.07 9.30 -9.03
C GLN A 51 -6.08 8.24 -7.94
N ALA A 52 -6.45 8.64 -6.72
CA ALA A 52 -6.73 7.74 -5.62
C ALA A 52 -7.98 8.21 -4.87
N ASN A 53 -8.95 7.30 -4.71
CA ASN A 53 -10.26 7.58 -4.13
C ASN A 53 -10.31 7.14 -2.66
N PRO A 54 -11.01 7.90 -1.77
CA PRO A 54 -11.20 7.50 -0.38
C PRO A 54 -12.36 6.52 -0.19
N THR A 55 -13.15 6.25 -1.22
CA THR A 55 -14.35 5.40 -1.15
C THR A 55 -14.15 4.00 -1.70
N GLY A 56 -13.00 3.72 -2.34
CA GLY A 56 -12.72 2.42 -2.94
C GLY A 56 -11.33 2.34 -3.53
N LEU A 57 -10.96 1.13 -3.92
CA LEU A 57 -9.74 0.91 -4.68
C LEU A 57 -9.92 1.45 -6.11
N GLY A 58 -8.89 2.11 -6.62
CA GLY A 58 -8.83 2.57 -8.01
C GLY A 58 -8.71 1.40 -9.00
N GLU A 59 -9.01 1.69 -10.25
CA GLU A 59 -8.77 0.75 -11.34
C GLU A 59 -7.28 0.42 -11.46
N PRO A 60 -6.91 -0.83 -11.79
CA PRO A 60 -5.52 -1.22 -11.94
C PRO A 60 -4.82 -0.45 -13.06
N LEU A 61 -3.73 0.22 -12.74
CA LEU A 61 -2.89 0.95 -13.67
C LEU A 61 -1.70 0.09 -14.08
N LYS A 62 -1.51 -0.14 -15.37
CA LYS A 62 -0.30 -0.81 -15.88
C LYS A 62 0.89 0.14 -15.77
N TYR A 63 1.94 -0.32 -15.11
CA TYR A 63 3.16 0.44 -14.88
C TYR A 63 4.38 -0.35 -15.36
N GLU A 64 5.22 0.30 -16.17
CA GLU A 64 6.51 -0.22 -16.59
C GLU A 64 7.54 0.92 -16.51
N GLY A 65 8.25 1.02 -15.41
CA GLY A 65 9.11 2.17 -15.17
C GLY A 65 10.08 1.96 -14.02
N PRO A 66 10.78 3.01 -13.60
CA PRO A 66 11.71 2.95 -12.48
C PRO A 66 11.00 2.43 -11.22
N ARG A 67 11.74 1.72 -10.37
CA ARG A 67 11.22 1.25 -9.08
C ARG A 67 10.75 2.41 -8.19
N ARG A 68 11.31 3.60 -8.35
CA ARG A 68 10.83 4.82 -7.72
C ARG A 68 9.62 5.36 -8.48
N PHE A 69 8.42 5.05 -8.00
CA PHE A 69 7.19 5.65 -8.49
C PHE A 69 7.10 7.09 -7.99
N ALA A 70 7.01 8.04 -8.92
CA ALA A 70 7.07 9.47 -8.63
C ALA A 70 5.86 10.20 -9.21
N LEU A 71 5.26 11.07 -8.41
CA LEU A 71 4.16 11.95 -8.80
C LEU A 71 4.68 13.39 -8.96
N ARG A 72 4.18 14.09 -9.98
CA ARG A 72 4.50 15.47 -10.31
C ARG A 72 3.23 16.31 -10.43
N LYS A 73 3.37 17.65 -10.32
CA LYS A 73 2.21 18.56 -10.36
C LYS A 73 1.80 18.90 -11.79
N SER A 74 2.67 18.73 -12.78
CA SER A 74 2.36 18.99 -14.18
C SER A 74 3.07 18.01 -15.11
N GLU A 75 2.49 17.81 -16.29
CA GLU A 75 3.12 17.02 -17.37
C GLU A 75 4.44 17.65 -17.83
N ALA A 76 4.53 18.97 -17.86
CA ALA A 76 5.73 19.69 -18.29
C ALA A 76 6.97 19.37 -17.46
N GLU A 77 6.81 18.95 -16.20
CA GLU A 77 7.95 18.56 -15.37
C GLU A 77 8.67 17.31 -15.86
N PHE A 78 8.03 16.47 -16.69
CA PHE A 78 8.66 15.28 -17.28
C PHE A 78 9.50 15.59 -18.52
N SER A 79 9.26 16.74 -19.17
CA SER A 79 9.96 17.16 -20.40
C SER A 79 11.15 18.06 -20.12
N GLN A 80 11.46 18.33 -18.85
CA GLN A 80 12.58 19.18 -18.49
C GLN A 80 13.93 18.47 -18.72
N THR A 81 14.95 19.27 -19.00
CA THR A 81 16.33 18.75 -19.11
C THR A 81 16.80 18.24 -17.74
N PRO A 82 17.41 17.05 -17.65
CA PRO A 82 17.99 16.55 -16.41
C PRO A 82 19.05 17.49 -15.80
N PRO A 83 19.12 17.60 -14.45
CA PRO A 83 18.35 16.81 -13.49
C PRO A 83 16.91 17.29 -13.34
N LEU A 84 15.96 16.34 -13.35
CA LEU A 84 14.56 16.67 -13.15
C LEU A 84 14.33 17.27 -11.76
N PRO A 85 13.34 18.16 -11.59
CA PRO A 85 12.98 18.68 -10.28
C PRO A 85 12.56 17.55 -9.33
N ALA A 86 12.69 17.80 -8.02
CA ALA A 86 12.24 16.84 -7.03
C ALA A 86 10.75 16.52 -7.22
N PRO A 87 10.33 15.25 -7.17
CA PRO A 87 8.93 14.89 -7.33
C PRO A 87 8.09 15.46 -6.18
N PHE A 88 6.82 15.74 -6.46
CA PHE A 88 5.85 16.16 -5.45
C PHE A 88 5.66 15.11 -4.37
N ALA A 89 5.55 13.83 -4.76
CA ALA A 89 5.56 12.66 -3.90
C ALA A 89 6.24 11.50 -4.60
N SER A 90 6.85 10.60 -3.85
CA SER A 90 7.40 9.37 -4.41
C SER A 90 7.41 8.24 -3.40
N VAL A 91 7.42 7.01 -3.91
CA VAL A 91 7.54 5.78 -3.12
C VAL A 91 8.36 4.74 -3.88
N MET A 92 9.12 3.93 -3.16
CA MET A 92 9.78 2.76 -3.74
C MET A 92 8.77 1.61 -3.83
N LEU A 93 8.49 1.16 -5.05
CA LEU A 93 7.65 0.00 -5.27
C LEU A 93 8.39 -1.28 -4.85
N PRO A 94 7.70 -2.28 -4.29
CA PRO A 94 8.29 -3.58 -4.00
C PRO A 94 8.90 -4.17 -5.28
N GLN A 95 10.10 -4.73 -5.15
CA GLN A 95 10.73 -5.45 -6.24
C GLN A 95 9.94 -6.74 -6.51
N ASP A 96 9.89 -7.21 -7.73
CA ASP A 96 9.25 -8.46 -8.15
C ASP A 96 7.73 -8.58 -7.86
N ALA A 97 7.08 -7.49 -7.43
CA ALA A 97 5.64 -7.47 -7.24
C ALA A 97 4.91 -7.32 -8.59
N ASN A 98 4.05 -8.27 -8.90
CA ASN A 98 3.19 -8.18 -10.09
C ASN A 98 1.96 -7.30 -9.88
N ARG A 99 1.62 -7.00 -8.63
CA ARG A 99 0.52 -6.10 -8.25
C ARG A 99 0.82 -5.37 -6.95
N VAL A 100 0.68 -4.06 -6.95
CA VAL A 100 1.06 -3.18 -5.84
C VAL A 100 -0.12 -2.31 -5.43
N LEU A 101 -0.40 -2.25 -4.13
CA LEU A 101 -1.31 -1.27 -3.55
C LEU A 101 -0.51 -0.03 -3.15
N VAL A 102 -0.84 1.11 -3.75
CA VAL A 102 -0.31 2.42 -3.37
C VAL A 102 -1.35 3.15 -2.54
N ILE A 103 -1.03 3.34 -1.27
CA ILE A 103 -1.87 4.05 -0.31
C ILE A 103 -1.42 5.50 -0.24
N CYS A 104 -2.38 6.41 -0.39
CA CYS A 104 -2.18 7.84 -0.32
C CYS A 104 -2.78 8.39 0.96
N SER A 105 -2.05 9.22 1.66
CA SER A 105 -2.55 9.96 2.82
C SER A 105 -2.06 11.41 2.78
N LYS A 106 -2.81 12.30 3.40
CA LYS A 106 -2.35 13.68 3.60
C LYS A 106 -1.11 13.71 4.48
N ALA A 107 -0.18 14.58 4.13
CA ALA A 107 0.96 14.94 4.94
C ALA A 107 0.93 16.44 5.25
N ALA A 108 1.80 16.91 6.12
CA ALA A 108 1.91 18.33 6.42
C ALA A 108 2.21 19.15 5.14
N ASN A 109 1.74 20.41 5.10
CA ASN A 109 1.96 21.34 4.00
C ASN A 109 1.38 20.88 2.66
N ASP A 110 0.16 20.34 2.66
CA ASP A 110 -0.57 19.86 1.48
C ASP A 110 0.19 18.84 0.63
N LYS A 111 1.20 18.19 1.21
CA LYS A 111 1.91 17.08 0.58
C LYS A 111 1.10 15.80 0.66
N VAL A 112 1.39 14.88 -0.25
CA VAL A 112 0.86 13.53 -0.24
C VAL A 112 1.98 12.57 0.19
N ARG A 113 1.68 11.74 1.18
CA ARG A 113 2.52 10.61 1.56
C ARG A 113 2.04 9.37 0.83
N LEU A 114 2.96 8.65 0.22
CA LEU A 114 2.70 7.37 -0.45
C LEU A 114 3.34 6.24 0.34
N VAL A 115 2.61 5.12 0.42
CA VAL A 115 3.14 3.85 0.93
C VAL A 115 2.74 2.76 -0.05
N ALA A 116 3.66 1.86 -0.38
CA ALA A 116 3.43 0.80 -1.35
C ALA A 116 3.55 -0.58 -0.71
N TYR A 117 2.60 -1.46 -1.03
CA TYR A 117 2.56 -2.84 -0.55
C TYR A 117 2.40 -3.81 -1.70
N ASP A 118 3.19 -4.89 -1.68
CA ASP A 118 2.95 -6.03 -2.57
C ASP A 118 1.61 -6.69 -2.19
N ILE A 119 0.70 -6.73 -3.16
CA ILE A 119 -0.60 -7.39 -3.06
C ILE A 119 -0.78 -8.48 -4.13
N GLY A 120 0.31 -8.97 -4.66
CA GLY A 120 0.27 -10.12 -5.59
C GLY A 120 -0.40 -11.35 -4.95
N SER A 121 -0.83 -12.29 -5.77
CA SER A 121 -1.54 -13.51 -5.33
C SER A 121 -0.71 -14.41 -4.41
N SER A 122 0.62 -14.28 -4.42
CA SER A 122 1.52 -14.94 -3.47
C SER A 122 1.49 -14.30 -2.07
N LYS A 123 1.03 -13.06 -1.94
CA LYS A 123 1.00 -12.30 -0.67
C LYS A 123 -0.38 -12.22 -0.04
N ILE A 124 -1.42 -12.15 -0.86
CA ILE A 124 -2.81 -12.14 -0.42
C ILE A 124 -3.66 -12.87 -1.46
N LYS A 125 -4.37 -13.90 -1.02
CA LYS A 125 -5.22 -14.74 -1.87
C LYS A 125 -6.66 -14.25 -1.84
N GLU A 126 -7.47 -14.77 -2.74
CA GLU A 126 -8.92 -14.62 -2.66
C GLU A 126 -9.45 -15.18 -1.33
N GLY A 127 -10.41 -14.50 -0.75
CA GLY A 127 -10.95 -14.79 0.58
C GLY A 127 -10.11 -14.25 1.73
N ASP A 128 -8.86 -13.83 1.51
CA ASP A 128 -8.00 -13.32 2.58
C ASP A 128 -8.37 -11.90 3.00
N TYR A 129 -7.98 -11.58 4.22
CA TYR A 129 -8.04 -10.25 4.81
C TYR A 129 -6.64 -9.73 5.08
N ARG A 130 -6.32 -8.54 4.62
CA ARG A 130 -5.10 -7.82 5.02
C ARG A 130 -5.48 -6.64 5.88
N VAL A 131 -5.04 -6.63 7.12
CA VAL A 131 -5.38 -5.62 8.11
C VAL A 131 -4.16 -4.76 8.38
N PHE A 132 -4.29 -3.45 8.16
CA PHE A 132 -3.26 -2.43 8.37
C PHE A 132 -3.62 -1.65 9.62
N ASN A 133 -2.70 -1.56 10.56
CA ASN A 133 -2.88 -0.74 11.75
C ASN A 133 -2.08 0.56 11.65
N PHE A 134 -2.70 1.60 11.16
CA PHE A 134 -2.17 2.96 11.12
C PHE A 134 -2.49 3.77 12.37
N SER A 135 -3.15 3.18 13.37
CA SER A 135 -3.37 3.84 14.66
C SER A 135 -2.08 3.83 15.50
N ARG A 136 -2.02 4.71 16.49
CA ARG A 136 -0.90 4.78 17.42
C ARG A 136 -0.89 3.66 18.46
N THR A 137 -1.99 2.92 18.58
CA THR A 137 -2.19 1.90 19.60
C THR A 137 -2.17 0.51 18.97
N PRO A 138 -1.53 -0.50 19.58
CA PRO A 138 -1.67 -1.87 19.15
C PRO A 138 -3.14 -2.30 19.19
N VAL A 139 -3.57 -3.02 18.16
CA VAL A 139 -4.94 -3.52 18.02
C VAL A 139 -4.94 -5.05 18.03
N SER A 140 -5.95 -5.64 18.69
CA SER A 140 -6.17 -7.08 18.72
C SER A 140 -7.50 -7.39 18.02
N PRO A 141 -7.49 -7.67 16.71
CA PRO A 141 -8.66 -8.10 15.97
C PRO A 141 -9.04 -9.55 16.27
N ILE A 142 -10.34 -9.81 16.20
CA ILE A 142 -10.92 -11.14 16.05
C ILE A 142 -11.73 -11.09 14.76
N LEU A 143 -11.43 -11.96 13.82
CA LEU A 143 -12.19 -12.14 12.57
C LEU A 143 -12.67 -13.59 12.53
N GLY A 144 -13.96 -13.82 12.82
CA GLY A 144 -14.48 -15.16 13.07
C GLY A 144 -13.67 -15.86 14.17
N GLU A 145 -13.04 -16.98 13.86
CA GLU A 145 -12.20 -17.71 14.81
C GLU A 145 -10.75 -17.18 14.91
N ALA A 146 -10.31 -16.39 13.95
CA ALA A 146 -8.94 -15.90 13.90
C ALA A 146 -8.72 -14.74 14.88
N LYS A 147 -7.89 -15.00 15.90
CA LYS A 147 -7.47 -14.01 16.93
C LYS A 147 -6.01 -13.66 16.71
N PHE A 148 -5.69 -12.38 16.63
CA PHE A 148 -4.31 -11.93 16.40
C PHE A 148 -4.10 -10.52 16.94
N ALA A 149 -2.83 -10.10 17.00
CA ALA A 149 -2.46 -8.73 17.37
C ALA A 149 -1.66 -8.07 16.24
N ILE A 150 -1.84 -6.76 16.08
CA ILE A 150 -1.12 -5.95 15.11
C ILE A 150 -0.54 -4.73 15.83
N LYS A 151 0.77 -4.59 15.78
CA LYS A 151 1.46 -3.41 16.31
C LYS A 151 1.09 -2.16 15.51
N SER A 152 1.20 -0.99 16.12
CA SER A 152 1.13 0.28 15.41
C SER A 152 2.11 0.31 14.22
N GLY A 153 1.66 0.82 13.08
CA GLY A 153 2.45 0.91 11.85
C GLY A 153 2.71 -0.41 11.13
N SER A 154 2.07 -1.51 11.57
CA SER A 154 2.25 -2.85 10.98
C SER A 154 0.99 -3.32 10.28
N ASP A 155 1.12 -4.38 9.48
CA ASP A 155 0.00 -5.07 8.86
C ASP A 155 0.07 -6.59 9.06
N ARG A 156 -1.03 -7.26 8.79
CA ARG A 156 -1.11 -8.71 8.83
C ARG A 156 -2.11 -9.25 7.81
N VAL A 157 -1.72 -10.31 7.12
CA VAL A 157 -2.63 -11.10 6.29
C VAL A 157 -3.21 -12.23 7.14
N VAL A 158 -4.50 -12.41 7.02
CA VAL A 158 -5.27 -13.45 7.72
C VAL A 158 -6.03 -14.26 6.69
N SER A 159 -5.76 -15.56 6.69
CA SER A 159 -6.42 -16.55 5.85
C SER A 159 -7.06 -17.59 6.74
N HIS A 160 -8.28 -18.00 6.43
CA HIS A 160 -8.91 -19.11 7.11
C HIS A 160 -9.51 -20.10 6.11
N HIS A 161 -9.12 -21.37 6.20
CA HIS A 161 -9.53 -22.37 5.21
C HIS A 161 -11.06 -22.55 5.16
N SER A 162 -11.74 -22.43 6.30
CA SER A 162 -13.20 -22.56 6.37
C SER A 162 -13.97 -21.40 5.73
N TRP A 163 -13.32 -20.30 5.38
CA TRP A 163 -13.99 -19.13 4.78
C TRP A 163 -13.89 -19.09 3.25
N LYS A 164 -13.03 -19.93 2.65
CA LYS A 164 -12.61 -19.71 1.26
C LYS A 164 -13.71 -19.88 0.23
N ASP A 165 -14.64 -20.79 0.48
CA ASP A 165 -15.57 -21.23 -0.53
C ASP A 165 -17.03 -20.89 -0.20
N GLU A 166 -17.29 -20.19 0.90
CA GLU A 166 -18.64 -19.92 1.37
C GLU A 166 -18.91 -18.41 1.53
N VAL A 167 -20.11 -17.99 1.14
CA VAL A 167 -20.66 -16.70 1.55
C VAL A 167 -21.15 -16.84 2.98
N LEU A 168 -20.53 -16.13 3.90
CA LEU A 168 -20.90 -16.21 5.32
C LEU A 168 -20.77 -14.84 5.99
N GLU A 169 -21.33 -14.75 7.19
CA GLU A 169 -21.13 -13.61 8.06
C GLU A 169 -20.08 -13.94 9.11
N LEU A 170 -19.07 -13.08 9.20
CA LEU A 170 -18.00 -13.20 10.19
C LEU A 170 -18.28 -12.27 11.35
N ASP A 171 -18.23 -12.81 12.56
CA ASP A 171 -18.17 -11.98 13.76
C ASP A 171 -16.82 -11.26 13.81
N VAL A 172 -16.85 -9.96 14.02
CA VAL A 172 -15.68 -9.12 14.05
C VAL A 172 -15.64 -8.29 15.31
N ASP A 173 -14.62 -8.53 16.12
CA ASP A 173 -14.31 -7.71 17.29
C ASP A 173 -12.95 -7.03 17.09
N LEU A 174 -12.85 -5.76 17.47
CA LEU A 174 -11.57 -5.06 17.57
C LEU A 174 -11.38 -4.58 19.01
N ALA A 175 -10.22 -4.90 19.56
CA ALA A 175 -9.80 -4.41 20.85
C ALA A 175 -8.51 -3.59 20.72
N ILE A 176 -8.42 -2.46 21.44
CA ILE A 176 -7.17 -1.72 21.61
C ILE A 176 -6.46 -2.20 22.87
N ILE A 177 -5.13 -2.21 22.86
CA ILE A 177 -4.32 -2.62 24.01
C ILE A 177 -3.77 -1.36 24.67
N ARG A 178 -4.26 -1.05 25.88
CA ARG A 178 -3.77 0.03 26.74
C ARG A 178 -3.36 -0.55 28.09
N ASP A 179 -2.21 -0.18 28.59
CA ASP A 179 -1.67 -0.62 29.89
C ASP A 179 -1.70 -2.16 30.06
N GLY A 180 -1.40 -2.87 28.96
CA GLY A 180 -1.41 -4.35 28.93
C GLY A 180 -2.81 -4.99 28.94
N LYS A 181 -3.87 -4.19 28.95
CA LYS A 181 -5.26 -4.67 28.94
C LYS A 181 -5.91 -4.45 27.59
N ALA A 182 -6.62 -5.49 27.10
CA ALA A 182 -7.42 -5.38 25.88
C ALA A 182 -8.80 -4.80 26.23
N LYS A 183 -9.16 -3.69 25.58
CA LYS A 183 -10.48 -3.08 25.66
C LYS A 183 -11.16 -3.20 24.29
N ARG A 184 -12.27 -3.94 24.22
CA ARG A 184 -13.08 -4.03 22.99
C ARG A 184 -13.68 -2.66 22.67
N VAL A 185 -13.50 -2.21 21.44
CA VAL A 185 -13.92 -0.88 20.97
C VAL A 185 -14.81 -0.95 19.72
N TYR A 186 -14.92 -2.12 19.13
CA TYR A 186 -15.79 -2.38 17.99
C TYR A 186 -16.26 -3.81 18.01
N SER A 187 -17.52 -4.04 17.64
CA SER A 187 -18.12 -5.35 17.44
C SER A 187 -19.16 -5.25 16.33
N SER A 188 -19.12 -6.18 15.37
CA SER A 188 -20.05 -6.19 14.23
C SER A 188 -19.99 -7.55 13.52
N GLN A 189 -20.92 -7.78 12.62
CA GLN A 189 -20.86 -8.86 11.65
C GLN A 189 -20.49 -8.30 10.27
N TRP A 190 -19.57 -8.99 9.59
CA TRP A 190 -19.12 -8.62 8.26
C TRP A 190 -19.43 -9.72 7.26
N GLY A 191 -20.12 -9.35 6.18
CA GLY A 191 -20.30 -10.26 5.06
C GLY A 191 -18.95 -10.62 4.45
N HIS A 192 -18.65 -11.91 4.38
CA HIS A 192 -17.54 -12.50 3.65
C HIS A 192 -18.04 -13.04 2.33
N ARG A 193 -17.27 -12.84 1.27
CA ARG A 193 -17.53 -13.42 -0.05
C ARG A 193 -16.24 -14.00 -0.62
N PRO A 194 -16.27 -15.26 -1.10
CA PRO A 194 -15.21 -15.84 -1.89
C PRO A 194 -14.87 -14.95 -3.10
N GLY A 195 -13.68 -15.05 -3.65
CA GLY A 195 -13.25 -14.27 -4.82
C GLY A 195 -12.94 -12.80 -4.52
N ARG A 196 -13.03 -12.35 -3.27
CA ARG A 196 -12.66 -11.00 -2.86
C ARG A 196 -11.46 -11.02 -1.93
N ARG A 197 -10.53 -10.11 -2.16
CA ARG A 197 -9.48 -9.77 -1.20
C ARG A 197 -9.95 -8.58 -0.39
N ASN A 198 -9.79 -8.65 0.93
CA ASN A 198 -10.30 -7.64 1.84
C ASN A 198 -9.12 -6.83 2.41
N PHE A 199 -9.18 -5.51 2.28
CA PHE A 199 -8.21 -4.58 2.84
C PHE A 199 -8.89 -3.75 3.92
N ILE A 200 -8.36 -3.83 5.14
CA ILE A 200 -8.90 -3.17 6.32
C ILE A 200 -7.84 -2.21 6.85
N PHE A 201 -8.22 -0.96 7.00
CA PHE A 201 -7.36 0.09 7.50
C PHE A 201 -7.91 0.60 8.82
N LEU A 202 -7.09 0.53 9.86
CA LEU A 202 -7.42 0.97 11.21
C LEU A 202 -6.64 2.25 11.52
N PHE A 203 -7.34 3.30 11.93
CA PHE A 203 -6.78 4.60 12.31
C PHE A 203 -7.23 4.99 13.70
N ASP A 204 -6.55 5.96 14.30
CA ASP A 204 -7.09 6.63 15.49
C ASP A 204 -8.43 7.27 15.15
N GLY A 205 -9.44 7.00 15.95
CA GLY A 205 -10.73 7.66 15.88
C GLY A 205 -10.66 9.11 16.40
N ALA A 206 -11.59 9.94 15.96
CA ALA A 206 -11.66 11.35 16.37
C ALA A 206 -12.23 11.53 17.78
N GLN A 207 -12.89 10.52 18.34
CA GLN A 207 -13.64 10.62 19.58
C GLN A 207 -13.23 9.52 20.56
N GLU A 208 -13.27 9.82 21.87
CA GLU A 208 -12.86 8.88 22.91
C GLU A 208 -13.74 7.61 22.97
N PHE A 209 -15.03 7.75 22.69
CA PHE A 209 -15.95 6.61 22.63
C PHE A 209 -15.87 5.80 21.33
N SER A 210 -15.24 6.35 20.29
CA SER A 210 -14.92 5.69 19.03
C SER A 210 -13.41 5.80 18.73
N PRO A 211 -12.56 5.08 19.47
CA PRO A 211 -11.11 5.28 19.42
C PRO A 211 -10.46 4.70 18.16
N LEU A 212 -11.21 3.98 17.32
CA LEU A 212 -10.77 3.50 16.02
C LEU A 212 -11.73 3.94 14.91
N ARG A 213 -11.16 4.44 13.82
CA ARG A 213 -11.82 4.58 12.53
C ARG A 213 -11.43 3.39 11.66
N ILE A 214 -12.41 2.76 11.04
CA ILE A 214 -12.24 1.55 10.24
C ILE A 214 -12.65 1.87 8.80
N CYS A 215 -11.75 1.63 7.83
CA CYS A 215 -12.05 1.67 6.41
C CYS A 215 -11.88 0.26 5.83
N ARG A 216 -12.86 -0.20 5.02
CA ARG A 216 -12.83 -1.51 4.37
C ARG A 216 -12.95 -1.31 2.87
N PHE A 217 -12.04 -1.95 2.14
CA PHE A 217 -12.08 -1.98 0.68
C PHE A 217 -11.97 -3.42 0.19
N PHE A 218 -12.50 -3.65 -1.00
CA PHE A 218 -12.51 -4.95 -1.64
C PHE A 218 -11.79 -4.85 -2.97
N ASP A 219 -10.96 -5.84 -3.25
CA ASP A 219 -10.37 -6.05 -4.56
C ASP A 219 -10.94 -7.36 -5.13
N VAL A 220 -11.56 -7.23 -6.29
CA VAL A 220 -12.09 -8.37 -7.03
C VAL A 220 -11.07 -8.69 -8.12
N MET A 221 -10.46 -9.87 -8.03
CA MET A 221 -9.60 -10.33 -9.09
C MET A 221 -10.44 -10.57 -10.36
N PRO A 222 -9.97 -10.14 -11.53
CA PRO A 222 -10.60 -10.57 -12.78
C PRO A 222 -10.57 -12.09 -12.83
N ALA A 223 -11.70 -12.70 -13.19
CA ALA A 223 -11.76 -14.13 -13.39
C ALA A 223 -10.62 -14.54 -14.35
N PRO A 224 -9.92 -15.66 -14.07
CA PRO A 224 -8.94 -16.15 -15.01
C PRO A 224 -9.62 -16.29 -16.38
N ALA A 225 -8.98 -15.72 -17.42
CA ALA A 225 -9.50 -15.83 -18.78
C ALA A 225 -9.78 -17.32 -19.05
N ALA A 226 -11.03 -17.63 -19.41
CA ALA A 226 -11.42 -18.99 -19.76
C ALA A 226 -10.44 -19.46 -20.84
N VAL A 227 -9.66 -20.49 -20.52
CA VAL A 227 -8.83 -21.17 -21.52
C VAL A 227 -9.81 -21.76 -22.51
N THR A 228 -10.02 -21.07 -23.63
CA THR A 228 -10.80 -21.60 -24.73
C THR A 228 -10.04 -22.84 -25.23
N ALA A 229 -10.48 -24.00 -24.79
CA ALA A 229 -9.98 -25.25 -25.34
C ALA A 229 -10.32 -25.23 -26.84
N GLN A 230 -9.34 -24.92 -27.65
CA GLN A 230 -9.44 -25.17 -29.09
C GLN A 230 -9.57 -26.69 -29.28
N ARG A 231 -10.76 -27.13 -29.69
CA ARG A 231 -11.01 -28.47 -30.19
C ARG A 231 -10.62 -28.54 -31.66
#